data_e4839a005a62c046b9e2b3f8cdec76c9
#
_entry.id   e4839a005a62c046b9e2b3f8cdec76c9
#
_cell.length_a   1.000
_cell.length_b   1.000
_cell.length_c   1.000
_cell.angle_alpha   90.00
_cell.angle_beta   90.00
_cell.angle_gamma   90.00
#
_symmetry.space_group_name_H-M   'P 1'
#
loop_
_entity.id
_entity.type
_entity.pdbx_description
1 polymer ?
#
loop_
_entity_poly.entity_id
_entity_poly.type
_entity_poly.pdbx_seq_one_letter_code
_entity_poly.pdbx_strand_id
1 'polypeptide(L)'
;MRKITAGLFISLDGVVEEPGEWHFPYFNEEMGAAVTATLGAADTVLFGRKTYDSFAGAWPDREAAGGEDAPFAKALGDARKIVASNQKLELTWRNSEQLEGDLVEAVTVLKNEPNGNIALSGSVSVVRQLLAARLLDELHLLVHPIAVRNGMRLFDEAETPIPLRLISAESFKTGVLNLVYGPAESTADATYEDAKAFLAQPDQ
;
A
#
# COMPACT_ATOMS: atom_id res chain seq x y z
N MET A 1 -5.47 17.85 6.54
CA MET A 1 -4.68 17.11 5.52
C MET A 1 -5.27 15.72 5.39
N ARG A 2 -5.41 15.24 4.15
CA ARG A 2 -5.88 13.89 3.85
C ARG A 2 -4.82 12.87 4.26
N LYS A 3 -5.25 11.72 4.76
CA LYS A 3 -4.35 10.59 5.05
C LYS A 3 -4.07 9.83 3.76
N ILE A 4 -2.80 9.49 3.53
CA ILE A 4 -2.36 8.64 2.42
C ILE A 4 -1.94 7.28 2.97
N THR A 5 -2.61 6.23 2.51
CA THR A 5 -2.41 4.86 2.98
C THR A 5 -2.09 3.94 1.81
N ALA A 6 -1.03 3.16 1.90
CA ALA A 6 -0.74 2.10 0.93
C ALA A 6 -0.96 0.73 1.56
N GLY A 7 -1.76 -0.13 0.90
CA GLY A 7 -1.98 -1.52 1.29
C GLY A 7 -1.41 -2.47 0.24
N LEU A 8 -0.51 -3.37 0.65
CA LEU A 8 0.17 -4.29 -0.26
C LEU A 8 0.14 -5.73 0.29
N PHE A 9 -0.15 -6.67 -0.60
CA PHE A 9 0.20 -8.08 -0.39
C PHE A 9 1.71 -8.23 -0.60
N ILE A 10 2.38 -8.85 0.35
CA ILE A 10 3.82 -9.04 0.32
C ILE A 10 4.18 -10.44 0.81
N SER A 11 5.11 -11.09 0.14
CA SER A 11 5.65 -12.37 0.58
C SER A 11 6.66 -12.17 1.73
N LEU A 12 6.99 -13.25 2.42
CA LEU A 12 7.97 -13.23 3.51
C LEU A 12 9.37 -12.75 3.07
N ASP A 13 9.72 -12.94 1.81
CA ASP A 13 10.97 -12.45 1.20
C ASP A 13 10.84 -11.12 0.46
N GLY A 14 9.71 -10.41 0.68
CA GLY A 14 9.50 -9.02 0.25
C GLY A 14 8.99 -8.82 -1.16
N VAL A 15 8.59 -9.89 -1.87
CA VAL A 15 8.01 -9.80 -3.22
C VAL A 15 6.58 -9.27 -3.15
N VAL A 16 6.27 -8.31 -4.01
CA VAL A 16 4.95 -7.65 -4.13
C VAL A 16 4.39 -7.71 -5.56
N GLU A 17 5.12 -8.30 -6.49
CA GLU A 17 4.71 -8.46 -7.88
C GLU A 17 3.70 -9.61 -8.01
N GLU A 18 2.71 -9.40 -8.88
CA GLU A 18 1.69 -10.37 -9.26
C GLU A 18 1.12 -11.20 -8.09
N PRO A 19 0.60 -10.56 -7.03
CA PRO A 19 0.11 -11.27 -5.87
C PRO A 19 -1.00 -12.28 -6.20
N GLY A 20 -1.72 -12.08 -7.31
CA GLY A 20 -2.72 -13.02 -7.81
C GLY A 20 -2.20 -14.44 -8.03
N GLU A 21 -0.89 -14.61 -8.26
CA GLU A 21 -0.27 -15.92 -8.48
C GLU A 21 -0.06 -16.71 -7.17
N TRP A 22 -0.02 -16.05 -6.01
CA TRP A 22 0.42 -16.72 -4.77
C TRP A 22 -0.39 -16.37 -3.51
N HIS A 23 -1.21 -15.30 -3.49
CA HIS A 23 -1.89 -14.89 -2.25
C HIS A 23 -3.22 -15.63 -1.99
N PHE A 24 -3.93 -16.09 -3.02
CA PHE A 24 -5.28 -16.66 -2.87
C PHE A 24 -5.41 -17.83 -1.88
N PRO A 25 -4.42 -18.75 -1.73
CA PRO A 25 -4.51 -19.79 -0.72
C PRO A 25 -4.62 -19.29 0.72
N TYR A 26 -4.25 -18.03 0.97
CA TYR A 26 -4.26 -17.38 2.28
C TYR A 26 -5.42 -16.40 2.46
N PHE A 27 -6.27 -16.23 1.43
CA PHE A 27 -7.37 -15.28 1.48
C PHE A 27 -8.49 -15.81 2.40
N ASN A 28 -8.96 -14.95 3.31
CA ASN A 28 -10.06 -15.21 4.23
C ASN A 28 -10.83 -13.93 4.56
N GLU A 29 -11.86 -14.02 5.42
CA GLU A 29 -12.66 -12.88 5.86
C GLU A 29 -11.83 -11.78 6.52
N GLU A 30 -10.81 -12.15 7.32
CA GLU A 30 -9.94 -11.18 8.01
C GLU A 30 -9.15 -10.34 6.98
N MET A 31 -8.63 -10.98 5.94
CA MET A 31 -7.93 -10.29 4.84
C MET A 31 -8.89 -9.41 4.03
N GLY A 32 -10.07 -9.92 3.71
CA GLY A 32 -11.11 -9.15 3.01
C GLY A 32 -11.50 -7.90 3.79
N ALA A 33 -11.67 -8.01 5.11
CA ALA A 33 -11.96 -6.88 5.99
C ALA A 33 -10.81 -5.85 6.01
N ALA A 34 -9.56 -6.30 6.10
CA ALA A 34 -8.38 -5.41 6.08
C ALA A 34 -8.25 -4.65 4.76
N VAL A 35 -8.46 -5.31 3.62
CA VAL A 35 -8.45 -4.67 2.29
C VAL A 35 -9.59 -3.65 2.17
N THR A 36 -10.79 -4.01 2.63
CA THR A 36 -11.96 -3.11 2.59
C THR A 36 -11.75 -1.89 3.48
N ALA A 37 -11.17 -2.06 4.66
CA ALA A 37 -10.89 -0.96 5.58
C ALA A 37 -9.88 0.06 5.03
N THR A 38 -8.96 -0.36 4.18
CA THR A 38 -7.97 0.54 3.55
C THR A 38 -8.47 1.07 2.21
N LEU A 39 -8.63 0.21 1.23
CA LEU A 39 -8.91 0.58 -0.16
C LEU A 39 -10.39 0.92 -0.37
N GLY A 40 -11.31 0.13 0.21
CA GLY A 40 -12.75 0.32 0.04
C GLY A 40 -13.32 1.53 0.79
N ALA A 41 -12.62 2.02 1.81
CA ALA A 41 -13.04 3.18 2.61
C ALA A 41 -12.46 4.53 2.10
N ALA A 42 -11.60 4.51 1.08
CA ALA A 42 -11.02 5.72 0.50
C ALA A 42 -11.97 6.38 -0.50
N ASP A 43 -12.02 7.70 -0.49
CA ASP A 43 -12.73 8.47 -1.51
C ASP A 43 -11.89 8.69 -2.78
N THR A 44 -10.59 8.53 -2.67
CA THR A 44 -9.64 8.67 -3.77
C THR A 44 -8.66 7.50 -3.76
N VAL A 45 -8.46 6.89 -4.93
CA VAL A 45 -7.46 5.83 -5.13
C VAL A 45 -6.38 6.35 -6.07
N LEU A 46 -5.13 6.31 -5.63
CA LEU A 46 -3.97 6.67 -6.42
C LEU A 46 -3.33 5.41 -7.00
N PHE A 47 -3.25 5.33 -8.30
CA PHE A 47 -2.66 4.22 -9.04
C PHE A 47 -1.42 4.65 -9.82
N GLY A 48 -0.49 3.73 -10.02
CA GLY A 48 0.38 3.80 -11.19
C GLY A 48 -0.28 3.10 -12.38
N ARG A 49 0.17 3.38 -13.59
CA ARG A 49 -0.44 2.89 -14.83
C ARG A 49 -0.73 1.38 -14.84
N LYS A 50 0.27 0.55 -14.58
CA LYS A 50 0.11 -0.92 -14.63
C LYS A 50 -0.98 -1.43 -13.66
N THR A 51 -1.03 -0.89 -12.45
CA THR A 51 -2.04 -1.25 -11.46
C THR A 51 -3.42 -0.76 -11.89
N TYR A 52 -3.50 0.46 -12.45
CA TYR A 52 -4.75 0.96 -13.03
C TYR A 52 -5.26 0.05 -14.15
N ASP A 53 -4.41 -0.32 -15.10
CA ASP A 53 -4.78 -1.18 -16.24
C ASP A 53 -5.34 -2.53 -15.75
N SER A 54 -4.70 -3.13 -14.74
CA SER A 54 -5.15 -4.38 -14.12
C SER A 54 -6.52 -4.23 -13.43
N PHE A 55 -6.70 -3.15 -12.66
CA PHE A 55 -7.96 -2.90 -11.95
C PHE A 55 -9.10 -2.54 -12.92
N ALA A 56 -8.85 -1.66 -13.88
CA ALA A 56 -9.83 -1.25 -14.88
C ALA A 56 -10.25 -2.41 -15.82
N GLY A 57 -9.38 -3.39 -16.02
CA GLY A 57 -9.69 -4.59 -16.78
C GLY A 57 -10.47 -5.67 -16.02
N ALA A 58 -10.66 -5.53 -14.71
CA ALA A 58 -11.30 -6.57 -13.89
C ALA A 58 -12.52 -6.08 -13.10
N TRP A 59 -12.41 -4.93 -12.43
CA TRP A 59 -13.41 -4.50 -11.44
C TRP A 59 -14.74 -4.03 -12.03
N PRO A 60 -14.81 -3.34 -13.20
CA PRO A 60 -16.08 -2.99 -13.81
C PRO A 60 -16.94 -4.21 -14.13
N ASP A 61 -16.36 -5.29 -14.63
CA ASP A 61 -17.07 -6.53 -14.97
C ASP A 61 -17.56 -7.25 -13.70
N ARG A 62 -16.78 -7.24 -12.61
CA ARG A 62 -17.19 -7.79 -11.31
C ARG A 62 -18.35 -7.01 -10.70
N GLU A 63 -18.33 -5.69 -10.80
CA GLU A 63 -19.46 -4.85 -10.39
C GLU A 63 -20.72 -5.19 -11.16
N ALA A 64 -20.62 -5.32 -12.50
CA ALA A 64 -21.74 -5.66 -13.37
C ALA A 64 -22.29 -7.09 -13.12
N ALA A 65 -21.43 -8.03 -12.77
CA ALA A 65 -21.81 -9.40 -12.46
C ALA A 65 -22.62 -9.55 -11.17
N GLY A 66 -22.53 -8.60 -10.22
CA GLY A 66 -23.34 -8.58 -9.00
C GLY A 66 -23.02 -9.68 -7.97
N GLY A 67 -21.81 -10.24 -7.99
CA GLY A 67 -21.34 -11.25 -7.03
C GLY A 67 -21.03 -10.68 -5.63
N GLU A 68 -20.42 -11.51 -4.77
CA GLU A 68 -20.09 -11.15 -3.38
C GLU A 68 -19.14 -9.96 -3.29
N ASP A 69 -18.29 -9.76 -4.28
CA ASP A 69 -17.34 -8.64 -4.39
C ASP A 69 -17.93 -7.38 -5.05
N ALA A 70 -19.18 -7.43 -5.54
CA ALA A 70 -19.83 -6.29 -6.21
C ALA A 70 -19.92 -5.03 -5.34
N PRO A 71 -20.19 -5.08 -4.03
CA PRO A 71 -20.17 -3.88 -3.19
C PRO A 71 -18.79 -3.22 -3.14
N PHE A 72 -17.73 -4.00 -3.05
CA PHE A 72 -16.36 -3.50 -3.08
C PHE A 72 -15.99 -2.96 -4.46
N ALA A 73 -16.36 -3.67 -5.53
CA ALA A 73 -16.17 -3.23 -6.91
C ALA A 73 -16.88 -1.89 -7.19
N LYS A 74 -18.11 -1.74 -6.67
CA LYS A 74 -18.85 -0.48 -6.75
C LYS A 74 -18.16 0.66 -6.01
N ALA A 75 -17.68 0.41 -4.79
CA ALA A 75 -16.96 1.43 -4.01
C ALA A 75 -15.70 1.91 -4.75
N LEU A 76 -14.93 1.00 -5.35
CA LEU A 76 -13.79 1.35 -6.21
C LEU A 76 -14.22 2.13 -7.46
N GLY A 77 -15.32 1.74 -8.09
CA GLY A 77 -15.87 2.44 -9.25
C GLY A 77 -16.31 3.86 -8.94
N ASP A 78 -16.90 4.08 -7.77
CA ASP A 78 -17.42 5.39 -7.34
C ASP A 78 -16.31 6.31 -6.82
N ALA A 79 -15.24 5.76 -6.24
CA ALA A 79 -14.09 6.54 -5.80
C ALA A 79 -13.43 7.32 -6.96
N ARG A 80 -12.87 8.49 -6.67
CA ARG A 80 -12.00 9.23 -7.61
C ARG A 80 -10.72 8.43 -7.82
N LYS A 81 -10.34 8.16 -9.06
CA LYS A 81 -9.12 7.46 -9.42
C LYS A 81 -8.14 8.41 -10.06
N ILE A 82 -6.94 8.51 -9.49
CA ILE A 82 -5.86 9.34 -9.98
C ILE A 82 -4.75 8.40 -10.45
N VAL A 83 -4.29 8.57 -11.70
CA VAL A 83 -3.34 7.65 -12.31
C VAL A 83 -2.03 8.36 -12.62
N ALA A 84 -0.97 7.98 -11.91
CA ALA A 84 0.38 8.47 -12.15
C ALA A 84 1.01 7.74 -13.35
N SER A 85 1.45 8.50 -14.35
CA SER A 85 2.13 7.98 -15.55
C SER A 85 2.93 9.07 -16.25
N ASN A 86 4.10 8.68 -16.78
CA ASN A 86 4.90 9.54 -17.65
C ASN A 86 4.43 9.54 -19.11
N GLN A 87 3.42 8.72 -19.43
CA GLN A 87 2.83 8.63 -20.77
C GLN A 87 1.41 9.16 -20.71
N LYS A 88 0.92 9.74 -21.81
CA LYS A 88 -0.49 10.09 -21.93
C LYS A 88 -1.34 8.82 -21.95
N LEU A 89 -2.39 8.79 -21.15
CA LEU A 89 -3.27 7.64 -20.96
C LEU A 89 -4.66 7.90 -21.54
N GLU A 90 -5.29 6.82 -22.02
CA GLU A 90 -6.72 6.76 -22.28
C GLU A 90 -7.38 6.01 -21.11
N LEU A 91 -8.06 6.75 -20.24
CA LEU A 91 -8.67 6.20 -19.02
C LEU A 91 -10.14 5.88 -19.29
N THR A 92 -10.50 4.60 -19.24
CA THR A 92 -11.85 4.11 -19.58
C THR A 92 -12.73 3.85 -18.36
N TRP A 93 -12.15 3.66 -17.18
CA TRP A 93 -12.92 3.44 -15.96
C TRP A 93 -13.48 4.76 -15.44
N ARG A 94 -14.76 4.77 -15.04
CA ARG A 94 -15.41 6.00 -14.57
C ARG A 94 -14.64 6.67 -13.43
N ASN A 95 -14.77 8.00 -13.29
CA ASN A 95 -14.12 8.80 -12.25
C ASN A 95 -12.57 8.68 -12.23
N SER A 96 -11.97 8.44 -13.40
CA SER A 96 -10.51 8.33 -13.55
C SER A 96 -9.93 9.55 -14.23
N GLU A 97 -8.82 10.05 -13.73
CA GLU A 97 -8.05 11.15 -14.31
C GLU A 97 -6.55 10.87 -14.20
N GLN A 98 -5.79 11.41 -15.12
CA GLN A 98 -4.33 11.31 -15.08
C GLN A 98 -3.76 12.39 -14.15
N LEU A 99 -2.79 11.99 -13.31
CA LEU A 99 -2.02 12.94 -12.52
C LEU A 99 -1.14 13.79 -13.45
N GLU A 100 -1.21 15.10 -13.30
CA GLU A 100 -0.38 16.04 -14.07
C GLU A 100 0.86 16.46 -13.26
N GLY A 101 1.99 16.63 -13.94
CA GLY A 101 3.22 17.11 -13.35
C GLY A 101 4.04 16.06 -12.58
N ASP A 102 4.89 16.54 -11.67
CA ASP A 102 5.70 15.68 -10.80
C ASP A 102 4.84 14.97 -9.77
N LEU A 103 5.13 13.68 -9.52
CA LEU A 103 4.35 12.86 -8.60
C LEU A 103 4.34 13.42 -7.17
N VAL A 104 5.49 13.81 -6.65
CA VAL A 104 5.63 14.25 -5.26
C VAL A 104 4.95 15.60 -5.05
N GLU A 105 5.13 16.52 -5.99
CA GLU A 105 4.49 17.84 -5.97
C GLU A 105 2.97 17.71 -6.08
N ALA A 106 2.47 16.96 -7.05
CA ALA A 106 1.05 16.78 -7.27
C ALA A 106 0.35 16.06 -6.10
N VAL A 107 0.97 15.01 -5.54
CA VAL A 107 0.43 14.32 -4.36
C VAL A 107 0.47 15.21 -3.12
N THR A 108 1.46 16.09 -2.99
CA THR A 108 1.50 17.10 -1.91
C THR A 108 0.30 18.04 -2.00
N VAL A 109 -0.06 18.49 -3.21
CA VAL A 109 -1.27 19.30 -3.43
C VAL A 109 -2.53 18.52 -3.07
N LEU A 110 -2.68 17.29 -3.59
CA LEU A 110 -3.82 16.41 -3.30
C LEU A 110 -4.00 16.15 -1.79
N LYS A 111 -2.90 15.98 -1.06
CA LYS A 111 -2.93 15.76 0.39
C LYS A 111 -3.52 16.93 1.16
N ASN A 112 -3.48 18.13 0.60
CA ASN A 112 -4.01 19.35 1.19
C ASN A 112 -5.45 19.67 0.76
N GLU A 113 -6.03 18.92 -0.17
CA GLU A 113 -7.44 19.10 -0.56
C GLU A 113 -8.40 18.77 0.61
N PRO A 114 -9.57 19.41 0.66
CA PRO A 114 -10.58 19.18 1.71
C PRO A 114 -11.45 17.94 1.41
N ASN A 115 -10.88 16.76 1.39
CA ASN A 115 -11.62 15.51 1.13
C ASN A 115 -11.17 14.40 2.09
N GLY A 116 -11.70 13.18 1.93
CA GLY A 116 -11.35 12.01 2.71
C GLY A 116 -9.94 11.46 2.42
N ASN A 117 -9.76 10.17 2.62
CA ASN A 117 -8.44 9.54 2.54
C ASN A 117 -8.06 9.18 1.09
N ILE A 118 -6.76 9.10 0.84
CA ILE A 118 -6.17 8.59 -0.41
C ILE A 118 -5.61 7.20 -0.12
N ALA A 119 -6.03 6.20 -0.89
CA ALA A 119 -5.50 4.85 -0.77
C ALA A 119 -4.71 4.44 -2.01
N LEU A 120 -3.73 3.56 -1.80
CA LEU A 120 -2.96 2.89 -2.85
C LEU A 120 -2.98 1.37 -2.63
N SER A 121 -3.14 0.63 -3.72
CA SER A 121 -2.88 -0.83 -3.77
C SER A 121 -1.76 -1.14 -4.79
N GLY A 122 -0.77 -0.31 -4.85
CA GLY A 122 0.27 -0.25 -5.90
C GLY A 122 0.10 1.01 -6.75
N SER A 123 0.98 1.32 -7.66
CA SER A 123 2.17 0.57 -8.08
C SER A 123 3.30 0.71 -7.08
N VAL A 124 4.15 -0.29 -7.02
CA VAL A 124 5.32 -0.31 -6.11
C VAL A 124 6.19 0.94 -6.27
N SER A 125 6.42 1.37 -7.52
CA SER A 125 7.22 2.57 -7.80
C SER A 125 6.61 3.85 -7.23
N VAL A 126 5.28 3.98 -7.21
CA VAL A 126 4.57 5.11 -6.59
C VAL A 126 4.73 5.04 -5.07
N VAL A 127 4.48 3.86 -4.48
CA VAL A 127 4.63 3.66 -3.02
C VAL A 127 6.05 4.00 -2.55
N ARG A 128 7.08 3.53 -3.26
CA ARG A 128 8.49 3.84 -2.94
C ARG A 128 8.79 5.33 -2.97
N GLN A 129 8.31 6.05 -3.99
CA GLN A 129 8.51 7.50 -4.10
C GLN A 129 7.80 8.25 -2.96
N LEU A 130 6.58 7.85 -2.60
CA LEU A 130 5.86 8.46 -1.50
C LEU A 130 6.49 8.17 -0.13
N LEU A 131 7.04 6.96 0.06
CA LEU A 131 7.83 6.61 1.24
C LEU A 131 9.09 7.48 1.34
N ALA A 132 9.87 7.58 0.27
CA ALA A 132 11.08 8.39 0.22
C ALA A 132 10.80 9.89 0.46
N ALA A 133 9.68 10.39 -0.07
CA ALA A 133 9.22 11.77 0.12
C ALA A 133 8.54 12.02 1.48
N ARG A 134 8.38 10.99 2.35
CA ARG A 134 7.64 11.05 3.62
C ARG A 134 6.19 11.53 3.49
N LEU A 135 5.57 11.28 2.34
CA LEU A 135 4.17 11.63 2.07
C LEU A 135 3.20 10.53 2.50
N LEU A 136 3.64 9.28 2.59
CA LEU A 136 2.83 8.16 3.04
C LEU A 136 2.67 8.21 4.56
N ASP A 137 1.41 8.23 5.03
CA ASP A 137 1.10 8.26 6.46
C ASP A 137 1.04 6.85 7.07
N GLU A 138 0.57 5.87 6.29
CA GLU A 138 0.53 4.46 6.70
C GLU A 138 0.88 3.53 5.55
N LEU A 139 1.70 2.54 5.88
CA LEU A 139 2.03 1.40 5.03
C LEU A 139 1.46 0.14 5.69
N HIS A 140 0.43 -0.44 5.08
CA HIS A 140 -0.17 -1.69 5.49
C HIS A 140 0.44 -2.84 4.67
N LEU A 141 1.05 -3.79 5.35
CA LEU A 141 1.67 -4.96 4.74
C LEU A 141 0.94 -6.22 5.19
N LEU A 142 0.27 -6.89 4.27
CA LEU A 142 -0.28 -8.22 4.46
C LEU A 142 0.82 -9.23 4.11
N VAL A 143 1.63 -9.58 5.12
CA VAL A 143 2.80 -10.46 4.96
C VAL A 143 2.35 -11.90 4.92
N HIS A 144 2.47 -12.53 3.76
CA HIS A 144 2.08 -13.92 3.53
C HIS A 144 3.19 -14.88 3.94
N PRO A 145 2.86 -16.02 4.55
CA PRO A 145 3.84 -17.03 4.99
C PRO A 145 4.38 -17.84 3.81
N ILE A 146 4.92 -17.19 2.80
CA ILE A 146 5.50 -17.77 1.59
C ILE A 146 6.74 -16.99 1.15
N ALA A 147 7.75 -17.67 0.69
CA ALA A 147 8.90 -17.09 -0.02
C ALA A 147 8.73 -17.34 -1.53
N VAL A 148 8.37 -16.30 -2.27
CA VAL A 148 8.10 -16.37 -3.73
C VAL A 148 9.41 -16.46 -4.52
N ARG A 149 10.48 -15.88 -4.04
CA ARG A 149 11.87 -15.92 -4.55
C ARG A 149 12.12 -15.12 -5.82
N ASN A 150 11.14 -14.98 -6.70
CA ASN A 150 11.24 -14.24 -7.95
C ASN A 150 10.20 -13.12 -8.00
N GLY A 151 10.52 -12.00 -8.62
CA GLY A 151 9.63 -10.86 -8.76
C GLY A 151 10.14 -9.59 -8.09
N MET A 152 9.44 -8.48 -8.34
CA MET A 152 9.76 -7.18 -7.76
C MET A 152 9.50 -7.17 -6.25
N ARG A 153 10.48 -6.70 -5.48
CA ARG A 153 10.34 -6.51 -4.03
C ARG A 153 9.86 -5.10 -3.71
N LEU A 154 9.25 -4.92 -2.54
CA LEU A 154 8.82 -3.59 -2.08
C LEU A 154 10.02 -2.67 -1.85
N PHE A 155 11.05 -3.15 -1.18
CA PHE A 155 12.27 -2.40 -0.93
C PHE A 155 13.36 -2.88 -1.89
N ASP A 156 14.00 -1.94 -2.56
CA ASP A 156 15.10 -2.17 -3.48
C ASP A 156 16.46 -1.88 -2.81
N GLU A 157 17.51 -2.03 -3.58
CA GLU A 157 18.87 -1.70 -3.15
C GLU A 157 19.10 -0.18 -3.21
N ALA A 158 18.53 0.55 -2.25
CA ALA A 158 18.76 1.98 -2.09
C ALA A 158 19.78 2.24 -0.97
N GLU A 159 20.58 3.28 -1.12
CA GLU A 159 21.65 3.61 -0.16
C GLU A 159 21.10 4.15 1.18
N THR A 160 19.91 4.76 1.17
CA THR A 160 19.38 5.44 2.34
C THR A 160 18.26 4.62 3.00
N PRO A 161 18.41 4.21 4.25
CA PRO A 161 17.35 3.56 5.00
C PRO A 161 16.12 4.46 5.17
N ILE A 162 14.95 3.85 5.14
CA ILE A 162 13.67 4.52 5.44
C ILE A 162 13.22 4.05 6.83
N PRO A 163 13.38 4.85 7.89
CA PRO A 163 12.95 4.46 9.21
C PRO A 163 11.42 4.45 9.29
N LEU A 164 10.88 3.36 9.83
CA LEU A 164 9.45 3.14 10.02
C LEU A 164 9.20 2.75 11.48
N ARG A 165 8.07 3.19 12.04
CA ARG A 165 7.61 2.74 13.35
C ARG A 165 6.39 1.85 13.19
N LEU A 166 6.34 0.75 13.91
CA LEU A 166 5.18 -0.11 13.98
C LEU A 166 4.02 0.61 14.68
N ILE A 167 2.85 0.62 14.04
CA ILE A 167 1.60 1.15 14.59
C ILE A 167 0.77 0.00 15.15
N SER A 168 0.59 -1.08 14.37
CA SER A 168 -0.13 -2.27 14.81
C SER A 168 0.40 -3.52 14.10
N ALA A 169 0.21 -4.67 14.76
CA ALA A 169 0.51 -5.99 14.23
C ALA A 169 -0.61 -6.96 14.65
N GLU A 170 -1.14 -7.69 13.70
CA GLU A 170 -2.19 -8.68 13.89
C GLU A 170 -1.86 -9.93 13.08
N SER A 171 -2.13 -11.11 13.63
CA SER A 171 -1.99 -12.38 12.91
C SER A 171 -3.35 -12.91 12.52
N PHE A 172 -3.54 -13.25 11.24
CA PHE A 172 -4.74 -13.90 10.75
C PHE A 172 -4.65 -15.42 10.90
N LYS A 173 -5.80 -16.08 10.91
CA LYS A 173 -5.89 -17.56 11.03
C LYS A 173 -5.15 -18.30 9.94
N THR A 174 -4.96 -17.68 8.78
CA THR A 174 -4.20 -18.22 7.65
C THR A 174 -2.69 -18.08 7.79
N GLY A 175 -2.20 -17.47 8.88
CA GLY A 175 -0.79 -17.20 9.11
C GLY A 175 -0.28 -15.91 8.45
N VAL A 176 -1.14 -15.15 7.79
CA VAL A 176 -0.81 -13.80 7.28
C VAL A 176 -0.66 -12.84 8.44
N LEU A 177 0.35 -11.98 8.39
CA LEU A 177 0.52 -10.88 9.33
C LEU A 177 0.04 -9.58 8.69
N ASN A 178 -0.90 -8.91 9.35
CA ASN A 178 -1.32 -7.56 9.00
C ASN A 178 -0.49 -6.56 9.81
N LEU A 179 0.52 -5.97 9.18
CA LEU A 179 1.43 -5.03 9.81
C LEU A 179 1.15 -3.62 9.29
N VAL A 180 0.97 -2.69 10.20
CA VAL A 180 0.78 -1.27 9.87
C VAL A 180 1.98 -0.48 10.38
N TYR A 181 2.64 0.20 9.46
CA TYR A 181 3.76 1.07 9.75
C TYR A 181 3.44 2.52 9.40
N GLY A 182 4.00 3.44 10.17
CA GLY A 182 4.02 4.86 9.86
C GLY A 182 5.45 5.39 9.73
N PRO A 183 5.62 6.64 9.28
CA PRO A 183 6.93 7.27 9.25
C PRO A 183 7.52 7.37 10.68
N ALA A 184 8.82 7.17 10.79
CA ALA A 184 9.58 7.40 12.00
C ALA A 184 10.59 8.52 11.78
N GLU A 185 10.96 9.20 12.86
CA GLU A 185 12.17 9.98 12.87
C GLU A 185 13.37 9.04 12.76
N SER A 186 14.49 9.53 12.23
CA SER A 186 15.71 8.72 12.20
C SER A 186 15.98 8.20 13.61
N THR A 187 16.15 6.89 13.75
CA THR A 187 16.68 6.34 14.99
C THR A 187 18.05 6.99 15.22
N ALA A 188 18.25 7.60 16.40
CA ALA A 188 19.55 8.11 16.76
C ALA A 188 20.62 7.04 16.56
N ASP A 189 21.86 7.45 16.39
CA ASP A 189 23.03 6.61 16.16
C ASP A 189 23.31 5.67 17.36
N ALA A 190 22.37 4.78 17.65
CA ALA A 190 22.52 3.78 18.70
C ALA A 190 23.64 2.82 18.30
N THR A 191 24.64 2.73 19.16
CA THR A 191 25.84 1.91 18.94
C THR A 191 25.71 0.56 19.62
N TYR A 192 26.64 -0.36 19.32
CA TYR A 192 26.74 -1.63 20.03
C TYR A 192 26.99 -1.44 21.55
N GLU A 193 27.69 -0.38 21.95
CA GLU A 193 27.94 -0.06 23.38
C GLU A 193 26.65 0.38 24.08
N ASP A 194 25.76 1.10 23.40
CA ASP A 194 24.43 1.45 23.93
C ASP A 194 23.58 0.19 24.16
N ALA A 195 23.61 -0.76 23.21
CA ALA A 195 22.93 -2.04 23.36
C ALA A 195 23.48 -2.87 24.52
N LYS A 196 24.79 -2.89 24.73
CA LYS A 196 25.43 -3.54 25.90
C LYS A 196 25.02 -2.92 27.22
N ALA A 197 24.97 -1.58 27.28
CA ALA A 197 24.53 -0.86 28.47
C ALA A 197 23.07 -1.22 28.83
N PHE A 198 22.18 -1.39 27.81
CA PHE A 198 20.80 -1.84 28.02
C PHE A 198 20.74 -3.26 28.60
N LEU A 199 21.53 -4.22 28.06
CA LEU A 199 21.57 -5.61 28.53
C LEU A 199 22.21 -5.77 29.92
N ALA A 200 23.02 -4.80 30.36
CA ALA A 200 23.65 -4.83 31.66
C ALA A 200 22.77 -4.28 32.80
N GLN A 201 21.58 -3.74 32.49
CA GLN A 201 20.63 -3.33 33.52
C GLN A 201 19.93 -4.56 34.11
N PRO A 202 20.02 -4.79 35.44
CA PRO A 202 19.27 -5.87 36.06
C PRO A 202 17.77 -5.60 35.97
N ASP A 203 16.98 -6.66 35.76
CA ASP A 203 15.51 -6.61 35.71
C ASP A 203 14.99 -5.81 36.95
N GLN A 204 14.22 -4.75 36.65
CA GLN A 204 13.45 -4.01 37.66
C GLN A 204 12.06 -4.63 37.82
#